data_c550770fb33f086f9737c4fc6bf64403
#
_entry.id   c550770fb33f086f9737c4fc6bf64403
#
_cell.length_a   1.000
_cell.length_b   1.000
_cell.length_c   1.000
_cell.angle_alpha   90.00
_cell.angle_beta   90.00
_cell.angle_gamma   90.00
#
_symmetry.space_group_name_H-M   'P 1'
#
loop_
_entity.id
_entity.type
_entity.pdbx_description
1 polymer ?
#
loop_
_entity_poly.entity_id
_entity_poly.type
_entity_poly.pdbx_seq_one_letter_code
_entity_poly.pdbx_strand_id
1 'polypeptide(L)'
;MFRKVCITFVLLLTVCWSIFALSPHSVHAQDLTPLERAALQAQYDELQKEIAAQQQIIKDTQAKKNTLQGDVTLLNAQIKAAQAQIDAKNIIIKQLAAQIAKKNVIIVQLSDRIARGQEALASILRQTQVLDDYSVVSVALGAQNVSDFFSDLDAFVSIKTQLKDLFADIRSAKAQTETEKADLAAKQNQTADARYVVETQKQQISSDKTQKQQLLAITTNQETEYKKVLADR
;
A
#
# COMPACT_ATOMS: atom_id res chain seq x y z
N MET A 1 -39.09 -36.35 33.11
CA MET A 1 -38.85 -35.03 32.51
C MET A 1 -37.36 -34.75 32.22
N PHE A 2 -36.41 -35.34 32.92
CA PHE A 2 -34.97 -35.11 32.75
C PHE A 2 -34.36 -35.57 31.41
N ARG A 3 -34.90 -36.58 30.74
CA ARG A 3 -34.35 -37.10 29.46
C ARG A 3 -34.61 -36.20 28.24
N LYS A 4 -35.65 -35.36 28.26
CA LYS A 4 -35.95 -34.44 27.15
C LYS A 4 -35.12 -33.16 27.23
N VAL A 5 -34.69 -32.74 28.41
CA VAL A 5 -33.84 -31.54 28.60
C VAL A 5 -32.39 -31.81 28.21
N CYS A 6 -31.89 -33.04 28.44
CA CYS A 6 -30.52 -33.40 28.01
C CYS A 6 -30.36 -33.46 26.47
N ILE A 7 -31.40 -33.91 25.75
CA ILE A 7 -31.34 -34.02 24.30
C ILE A 7 -31.34 -32.64 23.61
N THR A 8 -32.12 -31.68 24.16
CA THR A 8 -32.15 -30.31 23.65
C THR A 8 -30.85 -29.55 23.96
N PHE A 9 -30.18 -29.86 25.06
CA PHE A 9 -28.91 -29.22 25.41
C PHE A 9 -27.73 -29.71 24.56
N VAL A 10 -27.71 -31.00 24.19
CA VAL A 10 -26.72 -31.59 23.30
C VAL A 10 -26.92 -31.10 21.86
N LEU A 11 -28.14 -30.88 21.39
CA LEU A 11 -28.44 -30.35 20.06
C LEU A 11 -28.07 -28.86 19.94
N LEU A 12 -28.16 -28.09 21.01
CA LEU A 12 -27.75 -26.68 21.05
C LEU A 12 -26.22 -26.50 21.06
N LEU A 13 -25.50 -27.46 21.67
CA LEU A 13 -24.02 -27.47 21.68
C LEU A 13 -23.40 -27.86 20.34
N THR A 14 -24.07 -28.68 19.53
CA THR A 14 -23.59 -29.07 18.20
C THR A 14 -23.82 -27.99 17.15
N VAL A 15 -24.80 -27.10 17.30
CA VAL A 15 -25.04 -25.98 16.39
C VAL A 15 -24.05 -24.83 16.63
N CYS A 16 -23.56 -24.67 17.87
CA CYS A 16 -22.58 -23.63 18.18
C CYS A 16 -21.15 -23.92 17.66
N TRP A 17 -20.83 -25.18 17.35
CA TRP A 17 -19.50 -25.56 16.88
C TRP A 17 -19.33 -25.48 15.35
N SER A 18 -20.42 -25.32 14.60
CA SER A 18 -20.37 -25.21 13.13
C SER A 18 -20.22 -23.77 12.61
N ILE A 19 -20.17 -22.76 13.47
CA ILE A 19 -20.05 -21.33 13.04
C ILE A 19 -18.61 -20.82 13.15
N PHE A 20 -17.67 -21.61 13.69
CA PHE A 20 -16.25 -21.23 13.77
C PHE A 20 -15.40 -21.87 12.68
N ALA A 21 -15.95 -22.00 11.46
CA ALA A 21 -15.12 -22.10 10.28
C ALA A 21 -14.57 -20.68 10.00
N LEU A 22 -13.46 -20.33 10.65
CA LEU A 22 -12.60 -19.22 10.21
C LEU A 22 -12.19 -19.53 8.77
N SER A 23 -12.99 -19.03 7.84
CA SER A 23 -12.50 -18.86 6.48
C SER A 23 -11.26 -17.95 6.59
N PRO A 24 -10.08 -18.38 6.15
CA PRO A 24 -9.00 -17.44 6.00
C PRO A 24 -9.52 -16.38 5.03
N HIS A 25 -9.78 -15.19 5.55
CA HIS A 25 -9.97 -14.05 4.69
C HIS A 25 -8.61 -13.86 4.01
N SER A 26 -8.48 -14.46 2.84
CA SER A 26 -7.44 -14.09 1.91
C SER A 26 -7.66 -12.59 1.66
N VAL A 27 -6.87 -11.78 2.33
CA VAL A 27 -6.73 -10.35 2.01
C VAL A 27 -6.17 -10.32 0.60
N HIS A 28 -7.06 -10.38 -0.38
CA HIS A 28 -6.70 -10.08 -1.76
C HIS A 28 -6.34 -8.60 -1.74
N ALA A 29 -5.04 -8.31 -1.72
CA ALA A 29 -4.58 -7.00 -2.14
C ALA A 29 -5.16 -6.81 -3.54
N GLN A 30 -6.09 -5.88 -3.69
CA GLN A 30 -6.66 -5.52 -4.98
C GLN A 30 -5.54 -4.84 -5.77
N ASP A 31 -4.73 -5.67 -6.42
CA ASP A 31 -3.76 -5.17 -7.40
C ASP A 31 -4.58 -4.68 -8.59
N LEU A 32 -4.35 -3.43 -8.99
CA LEU A 32 -5.02 -2.87 -10.17
C LEU A 32 -4.70 -3.75 -11.37
N THR A 33 -5.74 -4.20 -12.06
CA THR A 33 -5.57 -4.95 -13.30
C THR A 33 -4.83 -4.09 -14.34
N PRO A 34 -4.15 -4.69 -15.31
CA PRO A 34 -3.51 -3.93 -16.38
C PRO A 34 -4.46 -2.97 -17.11
N LEU A 35 -5.72 -3.38 -17.27
CA LEU A 35 -6.76 -2.57 -17.90
C LEU A 35 -7.12 -1.35 -17.02
N GLU A 36 -7.28 -1.55 -15.70
CA GLU A 36 -7.55 -0.44 -14.77
C GLU A 36 -6.39 0.54 -14.69
N ARG A 37 -5.14 0.06 -14.73
CA ARG A 37 -3.97 0.94 -14.79
C ARG A 37 -3.95 1.76 -16.07
N ALA A 38 -4.21 1.15 -17.21
CA ALA A 38 -4.28 1.86 -18.48
C ALA A 38 -5.41 2.89 -18.49
N ALA A 39 -6.58 2.57 -17.95
CA ALA A 39 -7.69 3.49 -17.83
C ALA A 39 -7.37 4.69 -16.91
N LEU A 40 -6.76 4.43 -15.75
CA LEU A 40 -6.31 5.50 -14.84
C LEU A 40 -5.23 6.39 -15.46
N GLN A 41 -4.31 5.81 -16.24
CA GLN A 41 -3.30 6.57 -16.95
C GLN A 41 -3.92 7.46 -18.02
N ALA A 42 -4.84 6.93 -18.82
CA ALA A 42 -5.57 7.71 -19.84
C ALA A 42 -6.35 8.88 -19.21
N GLN A 43 -7.02 8.64 -18.07
CA GLN A 43 -7.71 9.70 -17.33
C GLN A 43 -6.73 10.76 -16.80
N TYR A 44 -5.59 10.34 -16.28
CA TYR A 44 -4.54 11.26 -15.81
C TYR A 44 -4.01 12.12 -16.96
N ASP A 45 -3.73 11.53 -18.12
CA ASP A 45 -3.21 12.24 -19.28
C ASP A 45 -4.23 13.28 -19.81
N GLU A 46 -5.52 12.95 -19.78
CA GLU A 46 -6.57 13.91 -20.15
C GLU A 46 -6.67 15.07 -19.16
N LEU A 47 -6.59 14.80 -17.85
CA LEU A 47 -6.56 15.84 -16.83
C LEU A 47 -5.33 16.76 -16.97
N GLN A 48 -4.16 16.22 -17.37
CA GLN A 48 -2.97 17.05 -17.66
C GLN A 48 -3.20 18.00 -18.82
N LYS A 49 -3.90 17.55 -19.89
CA LYS A 49 -4.29 18.43 -21.01
C LYS A 49 -5.27 19.52 -20.56
N GLU A 50 -6.24 19.16 -19.73
CA GLU A 50 -7.18 20.14 -19.18
C GLU A 50 -6.47 21.18 -18.32
N ILE A 51 -5.57 20.76 -17.43
CA ILE A 51 -4.74 21.65 -16.61
C ILE A 51 -3.96 22.62 -17.52
N ALA A 52 -3.30 22.12 -18.57
CA ALA A 52 -2.55 22.95 -19.50
C ALA A 52 -3.44 23.97 -20.23
N ALA A 53 -4.62 23.54 -20.68
CA ALA A 53 -5.60 24.44 -21.34
C ALA A 53 -6.08 25.55 -20.37
N GLN A 54 -6.40 25.21 -19.11
CA GLN A 54 -6.81 26.21 -18.12
C GLN A 54 -5.66 27.18 -17.78
N GLN A 55 -4.41 26.68 -17.71
CA GLN A 55 -3.23 27.53 -17.49
C GLN A 55 -3.03 28.53 -18.64
N GLN A 56 -3.30 28.14 -19.87
CA GLN A 56 -3.25 29.06 -21.02
C GLN A 56 -4.31 30.15 -20.90
N ILE A 57 -5.56 29.80 -20.55
CA ILE A 57 -6.63 30.75 -20.31
C ILE A 57 -6.26 31.72 -19.18
N ILE A 58 -5.64 31.24 -18.10
CA ILE A 58 -5.14 32.06 -17.00
C ILE A 58 -4.14 33.10 -17.52
N LYS A 59 -3.14 32.68 -18.31
CA LYS A 59 -2.12 33.58 -18.90
C LYS A 59 -2.77 34.64 -19.80
N ASP A 60 -3.64 34.21 -20.71
CA ASP A 60 -4.28 35.11 -21.68
C ASP A 60 -5.21 36.11 -21.00
N THR A 61 -5.85 35.71 -19.92
CA THR A 61 -6.76 36.58 -19.15
C THR A 61 -6.01 37.53 -18.22
N GLN A 62 -4.83 37.15 -17.72
CA GLN A 62 -3.99 38.05 -16.91
C GLN A 62 -3.63 39.33 -17.66
N ALA A 63 -3.51 39.30 -18.99
CA ALA A 63 -3.28 40.47 -19.81
C ALA A 63 -4.51 41.40 -19.86
N LYS A 64 -5.70 40.91 -19.51
CA LYS A 64 -6.98 41.64 -19.53
C LYS A 64 -7.46 41.97 -18.09
N LYS A 65 -6.51 42.10 -17.15
CA LYS A 65 -6.80 42.48 -15.76
C LYS A 65 -7.52 43.82 -15.71
N ASN A 66 -8.31 44.02 -14.65
CA ASN A 66 -9.09 45.23 -14.33
C ASN A 66 -10.42 45.34 -15.07
N THR A 67 -10.94 44.28 -15.59
CA THR A 67 -12.36 44.22 -16.00
C THR A 67 -13.07 43.13 -15.19
N LEU A 68 -14.30 43.39 -14.77
CA LEU A 68 -15.13 42.45 -14.02
C LEU A 68 -15.23 41.10 -14.75
N GLN A 69 -15.45 41.15 -16.07
CA GLN A 69 -15.54 39.95 -16.92
C GLN A 69 -14.19 39.19 -16.98
N GLY A 70 -13.07 39.91 -17.03
CA GLY A 70 -11.74 39.32 -17.02
C GLY A 70 -11.46 38.59 -15.71
N ASP A 71 -11.75 39.23 -14.56
CA ASP A 71 -11.54 38.63 -13.23
C ASP A 71 -12.42 37.41 -12.99
N VAL A 72 -13.69 37.44 -13.40
CA VAL A 72 -14.59 36.27 -13.32
C VAL A 72 -14.08 35.12 -14.21
N THR A 73 -13.59 35.42 -15.41
CA THR A 73 -13.00 34.42 -16.32
C THR A 73 -11.75 33.81 -15.71
N LEU A 74 -10.88 34.62 -15.13
CA LEU A 74 -9.66 34.18 -14.45
C LEU A 74 -9.96 33.24 -13.30
N LEU A 75 -10.86 33.63 -12.40
CA LEU A 75 -11.27 32.79 -11.26
C LEU A 75 -11.91 31.47 -11.70
N ASN A 76 -12.72 31.50 -12.76
CA ASN A 76 -13.28 30.27 -13.33
C ASN A 76 -12.20 29.32 -13.85
N ALA A 77 -11.18 29.84 -14.54
CA ALA A 77 -10.06 29.03 -15.04
C ALA A 77 -9.21 28.49 -13.90
N GLN A 78 -8.95 29.29 -12.86
CA GLN A 78 -8.23 28.85 -11.65
C GLN A 78 -8.98 27.74 -10.92
N ILE A 79 -10.29 27.87 -10.70
CA ILE A 79 -11.13 26.85 -10.08
C ILE A 79 -11.10 25.55 -10.88
N LYS A 80 -11.22 25.62 -12.21
CA LYS A 80 -11.17 24.43 -13.08
C LYS A 80 -9.80 23.77 -13.06
N ALA A 81 -8.72 24.56 -13.15
CA ALA A 81 -7.36 24.03 -13.06
C ALA A 81 -7.11 23.33 -11.73
N ALA A 82 -7.51 23.94 -10.62
CA ALA A 82 -7.38 23.37 -9.28
C ALA A 82 -8.21 22.09 -9.12
N GLN A 83 -9.43 22.05 -9.67
CA GLN A 83 -10.27 20.83 -9.67
C GLN A 83 -9.59 19.69 -10.44
N ALA A 84 -9.10 19.96 -11.64
CA ALA A 84 -8.39 18.97 -12.46
C ALA A 84 -7.12 18.47 -11.76
N GLN A 85 -6.39 19.35 -11.05
CA GLN A 85 -5.24 18.95 -10.22
C GLN A 85 -5.64 18.04 -9.06
N ILE A 86 -6.75 18.30 -8.39
CA ILE A 86 -7.30 17.42 -7.34
C ILE A 86 -7.60 16.04 -7.93
N ASP A 87 -8.27 16.00 -9.08
CA ASP A 87 -8.67 14.73 -9.70
C ASP A 87 -7.44 13.93 -10.17
N ALA A 88 -6.44 14.59 -10.74
CA ALA A 88 -5.15 13.97 -11.08
C ALA A 88 -4.42 13.44 -9.84
N LYS A 89 -4.39 14.17 -8.73
CA LYS A 89 -3.80 13.71 -7.46
C LYS A 89 -4.56 12.54 -6.85
N ASN A 90 -5.90 12.51 -6.96
CA ASN A 90 -6.71 11.38 -6.51
C ASN A 90 -6.39 10.09 -7.29
N ILE A 91 -6.09 10.18 -8.59
CA ILE A 91 -5.61 9.04 -9.38
C ILE A 91 -4.28 8.54 -8.84
N ILE A 92 -3.32 9.43 -8.56
CA ILE A 92 -2.02 9.07 -7.98
C ILE A 92 -2.22 8.39 -6.62
N ILE A 93 -3.06 8.92 -5.75
CA ILE A 93 -3.37 8.34 -4.44
C ILE A 93 -3.94 6.93 -4.60
N LYS A 94 -4.84 6.70 -5.56
CA LYS A 94 -5.40 5.37 -5.84
C LYS A 94 -4.33 4.38 -6.29
N GLN A 95 -3.43 4.80 -7.18
CA GLN A 95 -2.32 3.97 -7.65
C GLN A 95 -1.35 3.63 -6.51
N LEU A 96 -1.00 4.62 -5.67
CA LEU A 96 -0.15 4.41 -4.51
C LEU A 96 -0.79 3.47 -3.49
N ALA A 97 -2.10 3.58 -3.24
CA ALA A 97 -2.82 2.69 -2.35
C ALA A 97 -2.74 1.22 -2.80
N ALA A 98 -2.91 0.95 -4.10
CA ALA A 98 -2.74 -0.40 -4.64
C ALA A 98 -1.29 -0.91 -4.49
N GLN A 99 -0.29 -0.05 -4.73
CA GLN A 99 1.11 -0.42 -4.54
C GLN A 99 1.45 -0.70 -3.07
N ILE A 100 0.92 0.10 -2.14
CA ILE A 100 1.06 -0.10 -0.68
C ILE A 100 0.46 -1.44 -0.27
N ALA A 101 -0.75 -1.75 -0.75
CA ALA A 101 -1.40 -3.03 -0.47
C ALA A 101 -0.55 -4.22 -0.94
N LYS A 102 0.00 -4.15 -2.16
CA LYS A 102 0.89 -5.17 -2.70
C LYS A 102 2.17 -5.32 -1.87
N LYS A 103 2.82 -4.22 -1.48
CA LYS A 103 4.02 -4.24 -0.63
C LYS A 103 3.75 -4.90 0.72
N ASN A 104 2.60 -4.61 1.34
CA ASN A 104 2.21 -5.26 2.59
C ASN A 104 2.10 -6.79 2.44
N VAL A 105 1.49 -7.28 1.35
CA VAL A 105 1.41 -8.73 1.09
C VAL A 105 2.80 -9.35 0.93
N ILE A 106 3.70 -8.70 0.17
CA ILE A 106 5.08 -9.18 -0.01
C ILE A 106 5.81 -9.25 1.34
N ILE A 107 5.68 -8.22 2.19
CA ILE A 107 6.31 -8.18 3.51
C ILE A 107 5.79 -9.32 4.39
N VAL A 108 4.47 -9.61 4.37
CA VAL A 108 3.90 -10.73 5.11
C VAL A 108 4.47 -12.06 4.61
N GLN A 109 4.50 -12.29 3.29
CA GLN A 109 5.06 -13.50 2.70
C GLN A 109 6.54 -13.72 3.05
N LEU A 110 7.33 -12.64 3.03
CA LEU A 110 8.74 -12.69 3.42
C LEU A 110 8.90 -12.98 4.94
N SER A 111 8.05 -12.39 5.77
CA SER A 111 8.05 -12.65 7.22
C SER A 111 7.71 -14.11 7.52
N ASP A 112 6.72 -14.68 6.84
CA ASP A 112 6.35 -16.09 6.96
C ASP A 112 7.46 -17.02 6.46
N ARG A 113 8.17 -16.63 5.39
CA ARG A 113 9.33 -17.37 4.90
C ARG A 113 10.46 -17.39 5.93
N ILE A 114 10.74 -16.26 6.56
CA ILE A 114 11.73 -16.16 7.64
C ILE A 114 11.32 -17.04 8.84
N ALA A 115 10.05 -16.98 9.26
CA ALA A 115 9.55 -17.77 10.39
C ALA A 115 9.67 -19.28 10.10
N ARG A 116 9.25 -19.74 8.93
CA ARG A 116 9.42 -21.15 8.53
C ARG A 116 10.88 -21.57 8.45
N GLY A 117 11.75 -20.69 7.95
CA GLY A 117 13.20 -20.94 7.93
C GLY A 117 13.79 -21.09 9.33
N GLN A 118 13.37 -20.24 10.27
CA GLN A 118 13.81 -20.34 11.67
C GLN A 118 13.31 -21.62 12.35
N GLU A 119 12.08 -22.05 12.07
CA GLU A 119 11.53 -23.30 12.59
C GLU A 119 12.28 -24.52 12.04
N ALA A 120 12.55 -24.54 10.73
CA ALA A 120 13.35 -25.57 10.08
C ALA A 120 14.77 -25.63 10.67
N LEU A 121 15.40 -24.47 10.88
CA LEU A 121 16.70 -24.38 11.54
C LEU A 121 16.67 -24.96 12.95
N ALA A 122 15.67 -24.60 13.74
CA ALA A 122 15.50 -25.14 15.10
C ALA A 122 15.26 -26.67 15.09
N SER A 123 14.55 -27.19 14.08
CA SER A 123 14.34 -28.63 13.91
C SER A 123 15.65 -29.36 13.60
N ILE A 124 16.44 -28.83 12.66
CA ILE A 124 17.73 -29.43 12.28
C ILE A 124 18.72 -29.41 13.48
N LEU A 125 18.76 -28.29 14.24
CA LEU A 125 19.61 -28.18 15.42
C LEU A 125 19.21 -29.17 16.52
N ARG A 126 17.92 -29.41 16.73
CA ARG A 126 17.45 -30.45 17.66
C ARG A 126 17.85 -31.87 17.20
N GLN A 127 17.81 -32.14 15.90
CA GLN A 127 18.22 -33.42 15.36
C GLN A 127 19.74 -33.62 15.50
N THR A 128 20.55 -32.58 15.29
CA THR A 128 21.99 -32.65 15.46
C THR A 128 22.41 -32.81 16.95
N GLN A 129 21.67 -32.26 17.90
CA GLN A 129 21.92 -32.43 19.32
C GLN A 129 21.77 -33.90 19.75
N VAL A 130 20.83 -34.63 19.17
CA VAL A 130 20.66 -36.09 19.39
C VAL A 130 21.84 -36.86 18.84
N LEU A 131 22.49 -36.40 17.78
CA LEU A 131 23.69 -37.03 17.18
C LEU A 131 24.99 -36.72 17.97
N ASP A 132 25.06 -35.58 18.68
CA ASP A 132 26.19 -35.19 19.50
C ASP A 132 26.33 -36.08 20.76
N ASP A 133 25.24 -36.69 21.25
CA ASP A 133 25.28 -37.67 22.35
C ASP A 133 25.92 -39.01 21.89
N TYR A 134 26.03 -39.24 20.59
CA TYR A 134 26.82 -40.32 20.02
C TYR A 134 28.21 -39.77 19.64
N SER A 135 29.19 -39.94 20.50
CA SER A 135 30.58 -39.60 20.19
C SER A 135 30.96 -40.21 18.81
N VAL A 136 31.55 -39.38 17.93
CA VAL A 136 32.09 -39.86 16.63
C VAL A 136 33.00 -41.09 16.82
N VAL A 137 33.65 -41.18 17.97
CA VAL A 137 34.47 -42.34 18.37
C VAL A 137 33.62 -43.56 18.69
N SER A 138 32.42 -43.41 19.28
CA SER A 138 31.52 -44.53 19.55
C SER A 138 30.84 -45.05 18.27
N VAL A 139 30.56 -44.14 17.34
CA VAL A 139 30.02 -44.51 15.97
C VAL A 139 31.12 -45.22 15.18
N ALA A 140 32.36 -44.73 15.20
CA ALA A 140 33.47 -45.39 14.51
C ALA A 140 33.85 -46.75 15.10
N LEU A 141 33.67 -46.95 16.43
CA LEU A 141 33.96 -48.22 17.11
C LEU A 141 32.72 -49.16 17.14
N GLY A 142 31.52 -48.67 17.02
CA GLY A 142 30.26 -49.41 17.05
C GLY A 142 29.69 -49.77 15.69
N ALA A 143 30.21 -49.19 14.62
CA ALA A 143 29.73 -49.47 13.25
C ALA A 143 30.09 -50.90 12.89
N GLN A 144 29.06 -51.76 12.77
CA GLN A 144 29.21 -53.15 12.38
C GLN A 144 29.61 -53.32 10.90
N ASN A 145 29.46 -52.22 10.11
CA ASN A 145 29.81 -52.18 8.67
C ASN A 145 30.40 -50.83 8.27
N VAL A 146 31.41 -50.81 7.44
CA VAL A 146 32.03 -49.61 6.84
C VAL A 146 31.00 -48.82 6.04
N SER A 147 29.97 -49.46 5.47
CA SER A 147 28.89 -48.84 4.75
C SER A 147 28.03 -47.93 5.61
N ASP A 148 27.76 -48.28 6.88
CA ASP A 148 26.97 -47.50 7.80
C ASP A 148 27.72 -46.20 8.19
N PHE A 149 29.04 -46.29 8.37
CA PHE A 149 29.92 -45.11 8.63
C PHE A 149 29.87 -44.11 7.48
N PHE A 150 29.97 -44.56 6.24
CA PHE A 150 29.88 -43.65 5.08
C PHE A 150 28.47 -43.05 4.90
N SER A 151 27.43 -43.80 5.22
CA SER A 151 26.04 -43.31 5.20
C SER A 151 25.83 -42.17 6.22
N ASP A 152 26.38 -42.30 7.44
CA ASP A 152 26.32 -41.28 8.49
C ASP A 152 27.11 -40.03 8.11
N LEU A 153 28.28 -40.23 7.46
CA LEU A 153 29.09 -39.09 6.97
C LEU A 153 28.37 -38.34 5.84
N ASP A 154 27.71 -39.01 4.91
CA ASP A 154 26.89 -38.40 3.84
C ASP A 154 25.70 -37.66 4.43
N ALA A 155 25.05 -38.19 5.45
CA ALA A 155 23.97 -37.54 6.17
C ALA A 155 24.45 -36.23 6.82
N PHE A 156 25.64 -36.25 7.48
CA PHE A 156 26.24 -35.07 8.07
C PHE A 156 26.59 -33.98 7.05
N VAL A 157 27.16 -34.36 5.90
CA VAL A 157 27.46 -33.42 4.79
C VAL A 157 26.16 -32.82 4.24
N SER A 158 25.12 -33.63 4.10
CA SER A 158 23.80 -33.18 3.67
C SER A 158 23.19 -32.15 4.64
N ILE A 159 23.22 -32.42 5.94
CA ILE A 159 22.74 -31.51 6.99
C ILE A 159 23.52 -30.18 6.95
N LYS A 160 24.84 -30.23 6.82
CA LYS A 160 25.70 -29.03 6.71
C LYS A 160 25.31 -28.18 5.50
N THR A 161 25.04 -28.82 4.35
CA THR A 161 24.64 -28.12 3.13
C THR A 161 23.25 -27.49 3.28
N GLN A 162 22.29 -28.23 3.83
CA GLN A 162 20.94 -27.72 4.11
C GLN A 162 20.96 -26.53 5.06
N LEU A 163 21.77 -26.58 6.13
CA LEU A 163 21.96 -25.46 7.05
C LEU A 163 22.51 -24.22 6.33
N LYS A 164 23.55 -24.40 5.51
CA LYS A 164 24.14 -23.30 4.74
C LYS A 164 23.11 -22.64 3.82
N ASP A 165 22.33 -23.42 3.10
CA ASP A 165 21.33 -22.93 2.17
C ASP A 165 20.17 -22.24 2.91
N LEU A 166 19.74 -22.80 4.05
CA LEU A 166 18.71 -22.21 4.89
C LEU A 166 19.14 -20.88 5.49
N PHE A 167 20.39 -20.75 5.97
CA PHE A 167 20.94 -19.48 6.42
C PHE A 167 21.02 -18.44 5.30
N ALA A 168 21.41 -18.85 4.10
CA ALA A 168 21.45 -17.95 2.94
C ALA A 168 20.05 -17.47 2.58
N ASP A 169 19.07 -18.37 2.61
CA ASP A 169 17.66 -18.03 2.33
C ASP A 169 17.05 -17.05 3.35
N ILE A 170 17.25 -17.32 4.65
CA ILE A 170 16.79 -16.42 5.72
C ILE A 170 17.44 -15.04 5.60
N ARG A 171 18.75 -14.99 5.33
CA ARG A 171 19.47 -13.72 5.15
C ARG A 171 18.96 -12.94 3.96
N SER A 172 18.72 -13.62 2.83
CA SER A 172 18.15 -13.02 1.63
C SER A 172 16.74 -12.48 1.88
N ALA A 173 15.87 -13.28 2.49
CA ALA A 173 14.51 -12.87 2.84
C ALA A 173 14.50 -11.67 3.80
N LYS A 174 15.42 -11.62 4.75
CA LYS A 174 15.58 -10.50 5.69
C LYS A 174 16.00 -9.22 4.97
N ALA A 175 17.00 -9.29 4.08
CA ALA A 175 17.44 -8.14 3.29
C ALA A 175 16.32 -7.62 2.37
N GLN A 176 15.58 -8.53 1.71
CA GLN A 176 14.41 -8.16 0.91
C GLN A 176 13.32 -7.50 1.74
N THR A 177 13.04 -8.01 2.95
CA THR A 177 12.05 -7.42 3.87
C THR A 177 12.40 -5.97 4.21
N GLU A 178 13.65 -5.66 4.50
CA GLU A 178 14.08 -4.29 4.81
C GLU A 178 13.94 -3.35 3.60
N THR A 179 14.27 -3.83 2.40
CA THR A 179 14.07 -3.08 1.16
C THR A 179 12.58 -2.79 0.91
N GLU A 180 11.71 -3.81 1.07
CA GLU A 180 10.27 -3.65 0.89
C GLU A 180 9.64 -2.70 1.91
N LYS A 181 10.11 -2.71 3.17
CA LYS A 181 9.68 -1.77 4.21
C LYS A 181 10.10 -0.33 3.89
N ALA A 182 11.32 -0.12 3.41
CA ALA A 182 11.80 1.19 3.00
C ALA A 182 10.96 1.76 1.84
N ASP A 183 10.69 0.94 0.82
CA ASP A 183 9.81 1.30 -0.29
C ASP A 183 8.38 1.61 0.16
N LEU A 184 7.86 0.81 1.11
CA LEU A 184 6.53 1.03 1.69
C LEU A 184 6.45 2.41 2.38
N ALA A 185 7.44 2.74 3.20
CA ALA A 185 7.53 4.03 3.88
C ALA A 185 7.59 5.20 2.87
N ALA A 186 8.38 5.05 1.80
CA ALA A 186 8.45 6.06 0.75
C ALA A 186 7.09 6.29 0.06
N LYS A 187 6.34 5.22 -0.23
CA LYS A 187 5.01 5.33 -0.85
C LYS A 187 3.96 5.92 0.10
N GLN A 188 4.05 5.63 1.39
CA GLN A 188 3.20 6.24 2.40
C GLN A 188 3.44 7.75 2.48
N ASN A 189 4.70 8.19 2.48
CA ASN A 189 5.05 9.62 2.45
C ASN A 189 4.53 10.30 1.18
N GLN A 190 4.74 9.70 0.00
CA GLN A 190 4.18 10.22 -1.26
C GLN A 190 2.66 10.36 -1.22
N THR A 191 1.97 9.42 -0.55
CA THR A 191 0.51 9.49 -0.38
C THR A 191 0.11 10.64 0.54
N ALA A 192 0.86 10.86 1.62
CA ALA A 192 0.63 11.98 2.54
C ALA A 192 0.82 13.33 1.83
N ASP A 193 1.90 13.47 1.06
CA ASP A 193 2.18 14.68 0.27
C ASP A 193 1.08 14.95 -0.77
N ALA A 194 0.64 13.91 -1.47
CA ALA A 194 -0.44 14.04 -2.44
C ALA A 194 -1.76 14.48 -1.79
N ARG A 195 -2.08 13.95 -0.61
CA ARG A 195 -3.27 14.35 0.18
C ARG A 195 -3.18 15.79 0.66
N TYR A 196 -2.01 16.22 1.11
CA TYR A 196 -1.77 17.59 1.51
C TYR A 196 -2.03 18.57 0.36
N VAL A 197 -1.53 18.26 -0.84
CA VAL A 197 -1.80 19.06 -2.05
C VAL A 197 -3.30 19.11 -2.36
N VAL A 198 -4.01 17.99 -2.27
CA VAL A 198 -5.48 17.95 -2.48
C VAL A 198 -6.20 18.88 -1.50
N GLU A 199 -5.82 18.85 -0.23
CA GLU A 199 -6.46 19.71 0.79
C GLU A 199 -6.19 21.20 0.55
N THR A 200 -4.95 21.54 0.23
CA THR A 200 -4.56 22.91 -0.12
C THR A 200 -5.35 23.43 -1.33
N GLN A 201 -5.49 22.62 -2.36
CA GLN A 201 -6.26 22.97 -3.56
C GLN A 201 -7.75 23.14 -3.28
N LYS A 202 -8.34 22.35 -2.39
CA LYS A 202 -9.74 22.52 -1.96
C LYS A 202 -9.95 23.85 -1.24
N GLN A 203 -9.03 24.25 -0.37
CA GLN A 203 -9.08 25.54 0.31
C GLN A 203 -8.98 26.68 -0.70
N GLN A 204 -8.08 26.57 -1.68
CA GLN A 204 -7.95 27.58 -2.75
C GLN A 204 -9.25 27.69 -3.56
N ILE A 205 -9.84 26.57 -3.97
CA ILE A 205 -11.13 26.57 -4.68
C ILE A 205 -12.22 27.25 -3.86
N SER A 206 -12.27 27.02 -2.56
CA SER A 206 -13.24 27.66 -1.67
C SER A 206 -13.07 29.18 -1.65
N SER A 207 -11.81 29.66 -1.52
CA SER A 207 -11.47 31.07 -1.59
C SER A 207 -11.87 31.70 -2.93
N ASP A 208 -11.47 31.06 -4.04
CA ASP A 208 -11.74 31.55 -5.40
C ASP A 208 -13.25 31.60 -5.71
N LYS A 209 -14.02 30.62 -5.22
CA LYS A 209 -15.48 30.62 -5.34
C LYS A 209 -16.11 31.77 -4.58
N THR A 210 -15.64 32.08 -3.36
CA THR A 210 -16.12 33.21 -2.57
C THR A 210 -15.82 34.53 -3.26
N GLN A 211 -14.60 34.72 -3.75
CA GLN A 211 -14.23 35.92 -4.51
C GLN A 211 -15.07 36.07 -5.80
N LYS A 212 -15.27 34.96 -6.53
CA LYS A 212 -16.14 34.98 -7.70
C LYS A 212 -17.57 35.40 -7.38
N GLN A 213 -18.13 34.89 -6.26
CA GLN A 213 -19.48 35.27 -5.83
C GLN A 213 -19.56 36.74 -5.50
N GLN A 214 -18.54 37.32 -4.81
CA GLN A 214 -18.46 38.76 -4.53
C GLN A 214 -18.43 39.59 -5.82
N LEU A 215 -17.63 39.18 -6.82
CA LEU A 215 -17.56 39.86 -8.11
C LEU A 215 -18.89 39.79 -8.88
N LEU A 216 -19.57 38.65 -8.85
CA LEU A 216 -20.86 38.46 -9.52
C LEU A 216 -22.00 39.23 -8.83
N ALA A 217 -21.88 39.57 -7.54
CA ALA A 217 -22.82 40.39 -6.82
C ALA A 217 -22.72 41.89 -7.23
N ILE A 218 -21.61 42.29 -7.85
CA ILE A 218 -21.41 43.64 -8.37
C ILE A 218 -22.16 43.73 -9.72
N THR A 219 -23.23 44.54 -9.75
CA THR A 219 -23.95 44.78 -11.02
C THR A 219 -23.07 45.62 -11.94
N THR A 220 -23.15 45.37 -13.23
CA THR A 220 -22.34 46.00 -14.30
C THR A 220 -22.38 47.55 -14.33
N ASN A 221 -23.29 48.17 -13.61
CA ASN A 221 -23.40 49.61 -13.51
C ASN A 221 -22.70 50.23 -12.28
N GLN A 222 -22.04 49.41 -11.43
CA GLN A 222 -21.34 49.86 -10.21
C GLN A 222 -19.82 49.77 -10.38
N GLU A 223 -19.29 50.47 -11.38
CA GLU A 223 -17.83 50.54 -11.60
C GLU A 223 -17.05 51.02 -10.38
N THR A 224 -17.68 51.82 -9.54
CA THR A 224 -17.09 52.35 -8.30
C THR A 224 -16.90 51.27 -7.23
N GLU A 225 -17.82 50.33 -7.09
CA GLU A 225 -17.71 49.20 -6.16
C GLU A 225 -16.70 48.16 -6.65
N TYR A 226 -16.65 47.92 -7.95
CA TYR A 226 -15.62 47.08 -8.53
C TYR A 226 -14.21 47.63 -8.30
N LYS A 227 -14.01 48.94 -8.46
CA LYS A 227 -12.73 49.60 -8.13
C LYS A 227 -12.34 49.52 -6.67
N LYS A 228 -13.33 49.52 -5.71
CA LYS A 228 -13.03 49.25 -4.29
C LYS A 228 -12.52 47.85 -4.04
N VAL A 229 -13.18 46.83 -4.64
CA VAL A 229 -12.76 45.42 -4.52
C VAL A 229 -11.37 45.19 -5.13
N LEU A 230 -11.01 45.95 -6.17
CA LEU A 230 -9.64 45.95 -6.74
C LEU A 230 -8.62 46.56 -5.83
N ALA A 231 -8.97 47.62 -5.07
CA ALA A 231 -8.05 48.29 -4.14
C ALA A 231 -7.79 47.49 -2.86
N ASP A 232 -8.70 46.59 -2.49
CA ASP A 232 -8.59 45.72 -1.30
C ASP A 232 -7.83 44.38 -1.59
N ARG A 233 -7.38 44.13 -2.81
CA ARG A 233 -6.56 42.98 -3.26
C ARG A 233 -5.07 43.31 -3.27
#